data_489a72c44583990095af72e964b94011
#
_entry.id   489a72c44583990095af72e964b94011
#
_cell.length_a   1.000
_cell.length_b   1.000
_cell.length_c   1.000
_cell.angle_alpha   90.00
_cell.angle_beta   90.00
_cell.angle_gamma   90.00
#
_symmetry.space_group_name_H-M   'P 1'
#
loop_
_entity.id
_entity.type
_entity.pdbx_description
1 polymer ?
#
loop_
_entity_poly.entity_id
_entity_poly.type
_entity_poly.pdbx_seq_one_letter_code
_entity_poly.pdbx_strand_id
1 'polypeptide(L)'
;MREMKKIFAGILMTVLLTGCSSQEILSEVPQTIVLPEEQIDSLPTQEEDPTSAETENTESFSLLEEGGSRFAYESLEAPEQIWYLEIEQALGEMEGTVKLSTDPLEQGLDEQDIDKIFQCVMIDHPEIFYATGYTYTKYSRGEKTVGIDFAGSYELTEEEAIVRAEQIRKITADWIRGIGEDKSEYEKVKAVYEQIIFATDYDLNAPDNQNICSVFLEGASVCQGYAKATQYLLNHLGVMCTLVQGTVDTGEAHAWNLVRVDGDYYYVDTTWGDASYRMEDGSEQEGLSEINYDYLCVTTEDILRTHRIEGVVAMPECTAMEANYYVREGNYFTEYNREQLQRIFDAAREMGRTDITLKCADETCYREICRVLIDEQEIFSYIPDSNSTISYAQNGKQLSLTFWVTNE
;
A
#
# COMPACT_ATOMS: atom_id res chain seq x y z
N MET A 1 40.33 -37.07 7.95
CA MET A 1 40.28 -35.97 6.97
C MET A 1 38.85 -35.43 7.00
N ARG A 2 38.67 -34.25 7.56
CA ARG A 2 37.34 -33.59 7.54
C ARG A 2 37.14 -33.13 6.08
N GLU A 3 36.11 -33.66 5.42
CA GLU A 3 35.69 -33.10 4.15
C GLU A 3 35.24 -31.66 4.39
N MET A 4 35.85 -30.72 3.65
CA MET A 4 35.45 -29.33 3.65
C MET A 4 34.09 -29.25 2.96
N LYS A 5 33.07 -28.89 3.73
CA LYS A 5 31.77 -28.49 3.19
C LYS A 5 31.98 -27.27 2.32
N LYS A 6 31.44 -27.26 1.11
CA LYS A 6 31.58 -26.13 0.19
C LYS A 6 30.57 -25.05 0.60
N ILE A 7 31.07 -23.91 1.04
CA ILE A 7 30.29 -22.68 1.10
C ILE A 7 30.43 -22.03 -0.27
N PHE A 8 29.34 -21.85 -0.97
CA PHE A 8 29.28 -20.88 -2.05
C PHE A 8 29.08 -19.54 -1.40
N ALA A 9 30.13 -18.74 -1.37
CA ALA A 9 30.13 -17.41 -0.82
C ALA A 9 29.26 -16.49 -1.66
N GLY A 10 28.31 -15.93 -0.99
CA GLY A 10 27.63 -14.69 -1.15
C GLY A 10 27.55 -14.05 -2.52
N ILE A 11 26.35 -14.04 -2.93
CA ILE A 11 25.94 -13.17 -4.00
C ILE A 11 25.39 -11.93 -3.33
N LEU A 12 26.05 -10.80 -3.62
CA LEU A 12 25.52 -9.48 -3.30
C LEU A 12 24.24 -9.31 -4.11
N MET A 13 23.10 -9.44 -3.44
CA MET A 13 21.80 -9.40 -4.08
C MET A 13 21.45 -7.95 -4.31
N THR A 14 21.48 -7.54 -5.56
CA THR A 14 20.94 -6.26 -5.97
C THR A 14 19.48 -6.47 -6.35
N VAL A 15 18.57 -6.12 -5.45
CA VAL A 15 17.15 -5.98 -5.81
C VAL A 15 17.07 -4.77 -6.73
N LEU A 16 17.01 -5.02 -8.03
CA LEU A 16 16.71 -3.99 -9.02
C LEU A 16 15.20 -3.76 -9.03
N LEU A 17 14.73 -2.94 -8.09
CA LEU A 17 13.44 -2.30 -8.22
C LEU A 17 13.60 -1.19 -9.25
N THR A 18 13.11 -1.43 -10.45
CA THR A 18 12.89 -0.33 -11.40
C THR A 18 11.74 0.49 -10.85
N GLY A 19 12.06 1.74 -10.48
CA GLY A 19 11.13 2.61 -9.77
C GLY A 19 9.83 2.87 -10.51
N CYS A 20 8.81 3.04 -9.73
CA CYS A 20 7.55 3.62 -10.17
C CYS A 20 7.84 4.98 -10.81
N SER A 21 7.66 5.09 -12.13
CA SER A 21 7.57 6.41 -12.72
C SER A 21 6.26 7.03 -12.24
N SER A 22 6.34 8.08 -11.45
CA SER A 22 5.18 8.90 -11.15
C SER A 22 4.63 9.43 -12.46
N GLN A 23 3.55 8.85 -12.97
CA GLN A 23 2.65 9.63 -13.81
C GLN A 23 2.05 10.66 -12.86
N GLU A 24 2.46 11.93 -13.02
CA GLU A 24 1.71 13.03 -12.45
C GLU A 24 0.26 12.82 -12.87
N ILE A 25 -0.65 12.80 -11.89
CA ILE A 25 -2.08 12.98 -12.18
C ILE A 25 -2.14 14.35 -12.81
N LEU A 26 -2.21 14.39 -14.14
CA LEU A 26 -2.28 15.63 -14.89
C LEU A 26 -3.63 16.26 -14.58
N SER A 27 -3.64 17.19 -13.62
CA SER A 27 -4.75 18.13 -13.53
C SER A 27 -4.76 18.93 -14.83
N GLU A 28 -5.81 18.82 -15.62
CA GLU A 28 -6.00 19.72 -16.76
C GLU A 28 -6.02 21.16 -16.26
N VAL A 29 -5.50 22.09 -17.06
CA VAL A 29 -5.34 23.50 -16.68
C VAL A 29 -6.66 24.07 -16.13
N PRO A 30 -6.67 24.57 -14.88
CA PRO A 30 -7.88 25.09 -14.26
C PRO A 30 -8.50 26.21 -15.11
N GLN A 31 -9.81 26.14 -15.31
CA GLN A 31 -10.52 27.24 -15.99
C GLN A 31 -11.00 28.25 -14.95
N THR A 32 -10.52 29.49 -15.07
CA THR A 32 -10.97 30.59 -14.22
C THR A 32 -11.93 31.48 -14.99
N ILE A 33 -13.16 31.64 -14.49
CA ILE A 33 -14.15 32.57 -15.03
C ILE A 33 -14.28 33.72 -14.02
N VAL A 34 -13.99 34.95 -14.49
CA VAL A 34 -14.24 36.20 -13.74
C VAL A 34 -15.62 36.71 -14.10
N LEU A 35 -16.55 36.71 -13.14
CA LEU A 35 -17.92 37.20 -13.36
C LEU A 35 -17.96 38.73 -13.33
N PRO A 36 -18.60 39.39 -14.31
CA PRO A 36 -18.92 40.81 -14.21
C PRO A 36 -19.88 41.10 -13.06
N GLU A 37 -19.72 42.25 -12.40
CA GLU A 37 -20.53 42.64 -11.22
C GLU A 37 -22.05 42.60 -11.43
N GLU A 38 -22.53 42.74 -12.67
CA GLU A 38 -23.95 42.79 -13.00
C GLU A 38 -24.65 41.42 -13.17
N GLN A 39 -23.92 40.33 -13.23
CA GLN A 39 -24.53 38.98 -13.49
C GLN A 39 -24.83 38.16 -12.22
N ILE A 40 -24.43 38.60 -11.05
CA ILE A 40 -24.58 37.83 -9.80
C ILE A 40 -25.98 37.93 -9.20
N ASP A 41 -26.71 39.04 -9.50
CA ASP A 41 -28.11 39.19 -9.04
C ASP A 41 -29.14 38.35 -9.82
N SER A 42 -28.66 37.60 -10.83
CA SER A 42 -29.50 36.74 -11.70
C SER A 42 -29.26 35.23 -11.51
N LEU A 43 -28.50 34.82 -10.53
CA LEU A 43 -28.45 33.40 -10.12
C LEU A 43 -29.82 33.05 -9.52
N PRO A 44 -30.51 32.04 -10.02
CA PRO A 44 -31.83 31.67 -9.50
C PRO A 44 -31.67 31.20 -8.03
N THR A 45 -32.20 32.00 -7.13
CA THR A 45 -32.61 31.50 -5.82
C THR A 45 -33.74 30.52 -6.09
N GLN A 46 -33.50 29.24 -5.88
CA GLN A 46 -34.61 28.26 -5.85
C GLN A 46 -35.50 28.63 -4.66
N GLU A 47 -36.64 29.31 -4.96
CA GLU A 47 -37.79 29.27 -4.09
C GLU A 47 -38.37 27.86 -4.18
N GLU A 48 -38.25 27.10 -3.11
CA GLU A 48 -38.92 25.82 -2.97
C GLU A 48 -40.46 26.06 -3.00
N ASP A 49 -41.08 25.62 -4.08
CA ASP A 49 -42.54 25.50 -4.15
C ASP A 49 -42.94 24.12 -3.55
N PRO A 50 -43.64 24.07 -2.40
CA PRO A 50 -44.00 22.80 -1.77
C PRO A 50 -45.25 22.21 -2.40
N THR A 51 -45.13 21.56 -3.54
CA THR A 51 -46.24 20.78 -4.05
C THR A 51 -45.76 19.49 -4.72
N SER A 52 -45.95 18.39 -3.91
CA SER A 52 -46.14 17.02 -4.37
C SER A 52 -45.24 16.50 -5.51
N ALA A 53 -44.15 15.89 -5.12
CA ALA A 53 -43.58 14.79 -5.89
C ALA A 53 -43.68 13.52 -5.06
N GLU A 54 -44.35 12.54 -5.61
CA GLU A 54 -44.27 11.16 -5.17
C GLU A 54 -42.77 10.78 -5.14
N THR A 55 -42.28 10.42 -3.98
CA THR A 55 -40.95 9.85 -3.79
C THR A 55 -40.91 8.51 -4.53
N GLU A 56 -40.56 8.53 -5.82
CA GLU A 56 -39.87 7.38 -6.39
C GLU A 56 -38.56 7.24 -5.61
N ASN A 57 -38.42 6.13 -4.91
CA ASN A 57 -37.21 5.72 -4.25
C ASN A 57 -36.23 5.32 -5.36
N THR A 58 -35.66 6.29 -6.06
CA THR A 58 -34.46 6.10 -6.87
C THR A 58 -33.33 5.89 -5.88
N GLU A 59 -32.95 4.61 -5.66
CA GLU A 59 -31.66 4.32 -5.04
C GLU A 59 -30.63 5.12 -5.84
N SER A 60 -29.97 6.09 -5.21
CA SER A 60 -28.91 6.87 -5.83
C SER A 60 -27.81 5.89 -6.24
N PHE A 61 -27.47 5.89 -7.53
CA PHE A 61 -26.34 5.11 -8.01
C PHE A 61 -25.06 5.60 -7.31
N SER A 62 -24.29 4.70 -6.75
CA SER A 62 -22.95 5.00 -6.24
C SER A 62 -22.06 3.77 -6.34
N LEU A 63 -20.82 3.97 -6.76
CA LEU A 63 -19.77 2.95 -6.81
C LEU A 63 -18.95 2.89 -5.51
N LEU A 64 -19.21 3.80 -4.56
CA LEU A 64 -18.55 3.77 -3.24
C LEU A 64 -18.96 2.51 -2.46
N GLU A 65 -18.03 1.97 -1.73
CA GLU A 65 -18.23 0.77 -0.91
C GLU A 65 -18.20 1.13 0.58
N GLU A 66 -19.08 0.50 1.36
CA GLU A 66 -19.12 0.70 2.81
C GLU A 66 -17.96 -0.03 3.49
N GLY A 67 -17.44 0.53 4.59
CA GLY A 67 -16.48 -0.15 5.48
C GLY A 67 -15.01 0.17 5.23
N GLY A 68 -14.68 1.04 4.29
CA GLY A 68 -13.31 1.53 4.08
C GLY A 68 -12.77 2.35 5.27
N SER A 69 -11.44 2.46 5.38
CA SER A 69 -10.80 3.38 6.30
C SER A 69 -11.00 4.81 5.83
N ARG A 70 -11.34 5.70 6.75
CA ARG A 70 -11.42 7.16 6.51
C ARG A 70 -10.25 7.90 7.15
N PHE A 71 -9.08 7.31 7.13
CA PHE A 71 -7.89 7.85 7.79
C PHE A 71 -7.49 9.22 7.24
N ALA A 72 -7.56 9.42 5.92
CA ALA A 72 -7.25 10.70 5.30
C ALA A 72 -8.34 11.75 5.62
N TYR A 73 -9.63 11.39 5.55
CA TYR A 73 -10.73 12.25 5.97
C TYR A 73 -10.59 12.73 7.42
N GLU A 74 -10.24 11.82 8.34
CA GLU A 74 -10.07 12.14 9.77
C GLU A 74 -8.90 13.09 10.03
N SER A 75 -7.94 13.18 9.12
CA SER A 75 -6.80 14.11 9.20
C SER A 75 -7.12 15.54 8.75
N LEU A 76 -8.26 15.74 8.09
CA LEU A 76 -8.68 17.03 7.53
C LEU A 76 -9.32 17.92 8.60
N GLU A 77 -9.18 19.24 8.42
CA GLU A 77 -9.91 20.22 9.21
C GLU A 77 -11.40 20.26 8.82
N ALA A 78 -12.28 20.71 9.73
CA ALA A 78 -13.72 20.67 9.53
C ALA A 78 -14.21 21.32 8.21
N PRO A 79 -13.67 22.47 7.74
CA PRO A 79 -14.05 23.03 6.44
C PRO A 79 -13.63 22.14 5.25
N GLU A 80 -12.44 21.50 5.33
CA GLU A 80 -11.95 20.59 4.30
C GLU A 80 -12.81 19.32 4.23
N GLN A 81 -13.29 18.83 5.39
CA GLN A 81 -14.18 17.66 5.46
C GLN A 81 -15.51 17.89 4.72
N ILE A 82 -16.01 19.12 4.65
CA ILE A 82 -17.22 19.43 3.88
C ILE A 82 -16.98 19.18 2.40
N TRP A 83 -15.91 19.75 1.84
CA TRP A 83 -15.57 19.55 0.43
C TRP A 83 -15.15 18.11 0.13
N TYR A 84 -14.49 17.42 1.09
CA TYR A 84 -14.19 16.02 0.95
C TYR A 84 -15.45 15.18 0.68
N LEU A 85 -16.51 15.36 1.48
CA LEU A 85 -17.77 14.62 1.33
C LEU A 85 -18.47 14.93 0.00
N GLU A 86 -18.43 16.18 -0.44
CA GLU A 86 -19.00 16.60 -1.73
C GLU A 86 -18.23 16.02 -2.91
N ILE A 87 -16.89 16.02 -2.84
CA ILE A 87 -16.01 15.43 -3.88
C ILE A 87 -16.13 13.91 -3.87
N GLU A 88 -16.12 13.27 -2.70
CA GLU A 88 -16.36 11.84 -2.53
C GLU A 88 -17.65 11.40 -3.20
N GLN A 89 -18.75 12.09 -2.91
CA GLN A 89 -20.03 11.80 -3.53
C GLN A 89 -20.00 11.99 -5.06
N ALA A 90 -19.48 13.11 -5.51
CA ALA A 90 -19.41 13.43 -6.94
C ALA A 90 -18.59 12.37 -7.72
N LEU A 91 -17.48 11.91 -7.16
CA LEU A 91 -16.68 10.84 -7.76
C LEU A 91 -17.39 9.49 -7.70
N GLY A 92 -18.01 9.15 -6.57
CA GLY A 92 -18.73 7.89 -6.39
C GLY A 92 -19.93 7.73 -7.31
N GLU A 93 -20.63 8.82 -7.60
CA GLU A 93 -21.77 8.86 -8.52
C GLU A 93 -21.37 9.21 -9.98
N MET A 94 -20.06 9.37 -10.25
CA MET A 94 -19.51 9.79 -11.54
C MET A 94 -20.20 11.04 -12.10
N GLU A 95 -20.57 11.97 -11.22
CA GLU A 95 -21.24 13.21 -11.61
C GLU A 95 -20.38 14.06 -12.55
N GLY A 96 -21.02 14.78 -13.49
CA GLY A 96 -20.32 15.62 -14.45
C GLY A 96 -19.70 16.86 -13.81
N THR A 97 -20.53 17.70 -13.19
CA THR A 97 -20.09 18.93 -12.54
C THR A 97 -20.95 19.21 -11.32
N VAL A 98 -20.32 19.39 -10.19
CA VAL A 98 -20.98 19.72 -8.92
C VAL A 98 -20.52 21.07 -8.41
N LYS A 99 -21.42 21.82 -7.79
CA LYS A 99 -21.09 23.08 -7.15
C LYS A 99 -20.68 22.80 -5.70
N LEU A 100 -19.45 23.13 -5.35
CA LEU A 100 -18.98 22.98 -3.96
C LEU A 100 -19.65 24.04 -3.05
N SER A 101 -19.92 23.68 -1.82
CA SER A 101 -20.45 24.55 -0.78
C SER A 101 -19.58 25.79 -0.58
N THR A 102 -20.22 26.93 -0.31
CA THR A 102 -19.54 28.23 -0.10
C THR A 102 -19.06 28.43 1.34
N ASP A 103 -19.58 27.66 2.31
CA ASP A 103 -19.18 27.77 3.73
C ASP A 103 -17.69 27.58 3.96
N PRO A 104 -16.98 26.61 3.32
CA PRO A 104 -15.53 26.49 3.39
C PRO A 104 -14.78 27.70 2.85
N LEU A 105 -15.28 28.35 1.78
CA LEU A 105 -14.71 29.59 1.25
C LEU A 105 -14.79 30.74 2.26
N GLU A 106 -15.87 30.83 3.04
CA GLU A 106 -16.04 31.81 4.09
C GLU A 106 -15.11 31.58 5.28
N GLN A 107 -14.65 30.34 5.45
CA GLN A 107 -13.71 29.89 6.48
C GLN A 107 -12.24 29.94 6.01
N GLY A 108 -12.00 30.40 4.78
CA GLY A 108 -10.66 30.69 4.27
C GLY A 108 -10.07 29.66 3.33
N LEU A 109 -10.81 28.60 2.96
CA LEU A 109 -10.41 27.71 1.87
C LEU A 109 -10.50 28.44 0.53
N ASP A 110 -9.69 27.96 -0.42
CA ASP A 110 -9.74 28.40 -1.81
C ASP A 110 -9.47 27.22 -2.77
N GLU A 111 -9.30 27.51 -4.04
CA GLU A 111 -9.06 26.49 -5.05
C GLU A 111 -7.76 25.70 -4.86
N GLN A 112 -6.81 26.18 -4.06
CA GLN A 112 -5.54 25.50 -3.81
C GLN A 112 -5.72 24.32 -2.84
N ASP A 113 -6.79 24.34 -2.03
CA ASP A 113 -7.10 23.26 -1.09
C ASP A 113 -7.73 22.04 -1.78
N ILE A 114 -8.29 22.21 -3.00
CA ILE A 114 -8.97 21.14 -3.73
C ILE A 114 -8.03 19.96 -3.99
N ASP A 115 -6.78 20.23 -4.37
CA ASP A 115 -5.82 19.16 -4.69
C ASP A 115 -5.56 18.25 -3.49
N LYS A 116 -5.28 18.83 -2.32
CA LYS A 116 -5.11 18.08 -1.07
C LYS A 116 -6.35 17.25 -0.75
N ILE A 117 -7.53 17.86 -0.86
CA ILE A 117 -8.81 17.20 -0.52
C ILE A 117 -9.10 16.06 -1.50
N PHE A 118 -8.91 16.28 -2.81
CA PHE A 118 -9.05 15.24 -3.82
C PHE A 118 -8.08 14.08 -3.56
N GLN A 119 -6.82 14.36 -3.26
CA GLN A 119 -5.86 13.32 -2.89
C GLN A 119 -6.32 12.53 -1.66
N CYS A 120 -6.87 13.19 -0.63
CA CYS A 120 -7.42 12.50 0.55
C CYS A 120 -8.59 11.57 0.17
N VAL A 121 -9.49 11.98 -0.73
CA VAL A 121 -10.54 11.09 -1.25
C VAL A 121 -9.94 9.87 -1.95
N MET A 122 -8.95 10.08 -2.84
CA MET A 122 -8.31 8.99 -3.59
C MET A 122 -7.44 8.07 -2.71
N ILE A 123 -6.99 8.54 -1.53
CA ILE A 123 -6.30 7.73 -0.53
C ILE A 123 -7.27 6.82 0.21
N ASP A 124 -8.43 7.33 0.61
CA ASP A 124 -9.41 6.55 1.38
C ASP A 124 -10.23 5.57 0.51
N HIS A 125 -10.35 5.84 -0.81
CA HIS A 125 -11.23 5.13 -1.73
C HIS A 125 -10.48 4.44 -2.88
N PRO A 126 -9.79 3.30 -2.62
CA PRO A 126 -9.12 2.53 -3.68
C PRO A 126 -10.10 2.00 -4.75
N GLU A 127 -11.39 1.88 -4.44
CA GLU A 127 -12.47 1.51 -5.36
C GLU A 127 -12.80 2.58 -6.39
N ILE A 128 -12.38 3.82 -6.21
CA ILE A 128 -12.48 4.88 -7.23
C ILE A 128 -11.33 4.71 -8.25
N PHE A 129 -11.28 3.57 -8.93
CA PHE A 129 -10.26 3.25 -9.93
C PHE A 129 -10.47 3.92 -11.30
N TYR A 130 -11.65 4.44 -11.54
CA TYR A 130 -12.12 5.03 -12.80
C TYR A 130 -11.87 6.53 -12.91
N ALA A 131 -11.55 7.21 -11.81
CA ALA A 131 -11.18 8.63 -11.80
C ALA A 131 -9.67 8.81 -11.97
N THR A 132 -9.28 9.66 -12.92
CA THR A 132 -7.88 9.95 -13.27
C THR A 132 -7.42 11.34 -12.87
N GLY A 133 -8.34 12.19 -12.42
CA GLY A 133 -8.06 13.54 -12.03
C GLY A 133 -9.35 14.34 -11.84
N TYR A 134 -9.21 15.65 -11.89
CA TYR A 134 -10.34 16.58 -11.78
C TYR A 134 -10.08 17.87 -12.55
N THR A 135 -11.15 18.62 -12.79
CA THR A 135 -11.12 20.02 -13.22
C THR A 135 -11.97 20.86 -12.29
N TYR A 136 -11.73 22.17 -12.25
CA TYR A 136 -12.62 23.07 -11.52
C TYR A 136 -12.82 24.38 -12.27
N THR A 137 -13.97 25.02 -12.02
CA THR A 137 -14.26 26.38 -12.47
C THR A 137 -14.40 27.30 -11.28
N LYS A 138 -13.57 28.33 -11.21
CA LYS A 138 -13.58 29.32 -10.13
C LYS A 138 -14.36 30.57 -10.53
N TYR A 139 -15.26 30.98 -9.67
CA TYR A 139 -16.01 32.23 -9.77
C TYR A 139 -15.46 33.25 -8.78
N SER A 140 -15.09 34.44 -9.28
CA SER A 140 -14.48 35.48 -8.45
C SER A 140 -15.20 36.81 -8.57
N ARG A 141 -15.25 37.56 -7.46
CA ARG A 141 -15.67 38.96 -7.41
C ARG A 141 -14.48 39.79 -6.89
N GLY A 142 -13.78 40.46 -7.79
CA GLY A 142 -12.50 41.08 -7.51
C GLY A 142 -11.46 39.98 -7.18
N GLU A 143 -10.82 40.10 -6.03
CA GLU A 143 -9.83 39.10 -5.55
C GLU A 143 -10.46 37.95 -4.73
N LYS A 144 -11.76 38.05 -4.41
CA LYS A 144 -12.44 37.06 -3.58
C LYS A 144 -13.06 35.96 -4.43
N THR A 145 -12.73 34.69 -4.14
CA THR A 145 -13.45 33.52 -4.65
C THR A 145 -14.84 33.48 -4.03
N VAL A 146 -15.88 33.34 -4.84
CA VAL A 146 -17.29 33.34 -4.44
C VAL A 146 -18.03 32.05 -4.79
N GLY A 147 -17.39 31.16 -5.52
CA GLY A 147 -17.92 29.83 -5.85
C GLY A 147 -16.89 29.01 -6.60
N ILE A 148 -17.02 27.70 -6.49
CA ILE A 148 -16.22 26.71 -7.22
C ILE A 148 -17.16 25.61 -7.70
N ASP A 149 -17.07 25.27 -8.98
CA ASP A 149 -17.64 24.08 -9.54
C ASP A 149 -16.50 23.07 -9.73
N PHE A 150 -16.71 21.85 -9.25
CA PHE A 150 -15.77 20.72 -9.35
C PHE A 150 -16.31 19.71 -10.39
N ALA A 151 -15.42 19.07 -11.14
CA ALA A 151 -15.78 17.96 -12.02
C ALA A 151 -14.68 16.89 -12.01
N GLY A 152 -15.05 15.63 -11.75
CA GLY A 152 -14.14 14.49 -11.91
C GLY A 152 -13.76 14.27 -13.38
N SER A 153 -12.55 13.76 -13.60
CA SER A 153 -12.09 13.31 -14.92
C SER A 153 -12.07 11.78 -14.94
N TYR A 154 -12.76 11.19 -15.89
CA TYR A 154 -12.98 9.74 -15.94
C TYR A 154 -12.46 9.16 -17.25
N GLU A 155 -11.74 8.03 -17.20
CA GLU A 155 -11.33 7.28 -18.41
C GLU A 155 -12.36 6.25 -18.85
N LEU A 156 -13.22 5.82 -17.92
CA LEU A 156 -14.27 4.84 -18.16
C LEU A 156 -15.65 5.52 -18.21
N THR A 157 -16.54 4.94 -18.96
CA THR A 157 -17.98 5.24 -18.83
C THR A 157 -18.52 4.61 -17.53
N GLU A 158 -19.64 5.11 -17.04
CA GLU A 158 -20.34 4.55 -15.87
C GLU A 158 -20.62 3.04 -16.03
N GLU A 159 -21.10 2.62 -17.21
CA GLU A 159 -21.35 1.21 -17.51
C GLU A 159 -20.10 0.34 -17.43
N GLU A 160 -18.96 0.82 -17.96
CA GLU A 160 -17.67 0.12 -17.89
C GLU A 160 -17.15 0.04 -16.45
N ALA A 161 -17.28 1.11 -15.67
CA ALA A 161 -16.89 1.15 -14.27
C ALA A 161 -17.70 0.16 -13.43
N ILE A 162 -19.03 0.09 -13.62
CA ILE A 162 -19.90 -0.88 -12.96
C ILE A 162 -19.46 -2.32 -13.27
N VAL A 163 -19.23 -2.64 -14.54
CA VAL A 163 -18.83 -3.99 -14.94
C VAL A 163 -17.51 -4.39 -14.30
N ARG A 164 -16.49 -3.50 -14.30
CA ARG A 164 -15.20 -3.77 -13.65
C ARG A 164 -15.35 -3.90 -12.13
N ALA A 165 -16.12 -3.05 -11.48
CA ALA A 165 -16.38 -3.11 -10.04
C ALA A 165 -17.04 -4.46 -9.65
N GLU A 166 -18.01 -4.94 -10.42
CA GLU A 166 -18.64 -6.26 -10.19
C GLU A 166 -17.65 -7.42 -10.34
N GLN A 167 -16.76 -7.35 -11.33
CA GLN A 167 -15.69 -8.35 -11.52
C GLN A 167 -14.72 -8.36 -10.32
N ILE A 168 -14.27 -7.19 -9.88
CA ILE A 168 -13.40 -7.03 -8.71
C ILE A 168 -14.07 -7.59 -7.47
N ARG A 169 -15.31 -7.19 -7.17
CA ARG A 169 -16.08 -7.71 -6.02
C ARG A 169 -16.18 -9.23 -6.02
N LYS A 170 -16.38 -9.83 -7.18
CA LYS A 170 -16.46 -11.30 -7.29
C LYS A 170 -15.13 -11.98 -6.97
N ILE A 171 -14.02 -11.47 -7.50
CA ILE A 171 -12.68 -12.02 -7.26
C ILE A 171 -12.30 -11.84 -5.80
N THR A 172 -12.48 -10.64 -5.26
CA THR A 172 -12.10 -10.31 -3.88
C THR A 172 -12.97 -11.04 -2.85
N ALA A 173 -14.24 -11.27 -3.14
CA ALA A 173 -15.10 -12.10 -2.28
C ALA A 173 -14.60 -13.55 -2.17
N ASP A 174 -14.04 -14.12 -3.23
CA ASP A 174 -13.43 -15.45 -3.19
C ASP A 174 -12.12 -15.45 -2.38
N TRP A 175 -11.29 -14.42 -2.52
CA TRP A 175 -10.06 -14.27 -1.76
C TRP A 175 -10.34 -14.04 -0.27
N ILE A 176 -11.25 -13.13 0.08
CA ILE A 176 -11.67 -12.84 1.46
C ILE A 176 -12.21 -14.12 2.14
N ARG A 177 -13.02 -14.90 1.42
CA ARG A 177 -13.53 -16.20 1.93
C ARG A 177 -12.40 -17.19 2.16
N GLY A 178 -11.39 -17.22 1.27
CA GLY A 178 -10.20 -18.07 1.42
C GLY A 178 -9.32 -17.68 2.60
N ILE A 179 -9.17 -16.39 2.85
CA ILE A 179 -8.42 -15.84 3.99
C ILE A 179 -9.14 -16.19 5.30
N GLY A 180 -10.45 -15.97 5.38
CA GLY A 180 -11.30 -16.23 6.56
C GLY A 180 -11.46 -15.00 7.46
N GLU A 181 -12.71 -14.66 7.72
CA GLU A 181 -13.08 -13.47 8.52
C GLU A 181 -12.81 -13.63 10.02
N ASP A 182 -12.73 -14.86 10.52
CA ASP A 182 -12.53 -15.23 11.92
C ASP A 182 -11.07 -15.20 12.39
N LYS A 183 -10.14 -14.96 11.47
CA LYS A 183 -8.71 -14.82 11.81
C LYS A 183 -8.44 -13.54 12.60
N SER A 184 -7.35 -13.55 13.37
CA SER A 184 -6.81 -12.34 14.02
C SER A 184 -6.40 -11.29 12.97
N GLU A 185 -6.33 -10.02 13.38
CA GLU A 185 -5.93 -8.93 12.48
C GLU A 185 -4.54 -9.19 11.86
N TYR A 186 -3.58 -9.66 12.65
CA TYR A 186 -2.26 -10.06 12.14
C TYR A 186 -2.32 -11.16 11.08
N GLU A 187 -3.10 -12.22 11.33
CA GLU A 187 -3.23 -13.32 10.36
C GLU A 187 -3.91 -12.87 9.06
N LYS A 188 -4.84 -11.93 9.15
CA LYS A 188 -5.46 -11.29 7.98
C LYS A 188 -4.44 -10.47 7.19
N VAL A 189 -3.65 -9.61 7.87
CA VAL A 189 -2.61 -8.81 7.22
C VAL A 189 -1.59 -9.69 6.53
N LYS A 190 -1.09 -10.73 7.22
CA LYS A 190 -0.14 -11.69 6.65
C LYS A 190 -0.74 -12.42 5.44
N ALA A 191 -1.97 -12.88 5.53
CA ALA A 191 -2.61 -13.61 4.44
C ALA A 191 -2.87 -12.71 3.21
N VAL A 192 -3.27 -11.45 3.41
CA VAL A 192 -3.40 -10.48 2.31
C VAL A 192 -2.05 -10.17 1.68
N TYR A 193 -1.01 -9.97 2.50
CA TYR A 193 0.36 -9.77 2.04
C TYR A 193 0.81 -10.88 1.10
N GLU A 194 0.70 -12.12 1.54
CA GLU A 194 1.06 -13.31 0.76
C GLU A 194 0.18 -13.45 -0.50
N GLN A 195 -1.13 -13.23 -0.38
CA GLN A 195 -2.07 -13.36 -1.49
C GLN A 195 -1.81 -12.35 -2.60
N ILE A 196 -1.52 -11.09 -2.27
CA ILE A 196 -1.18 -10.05 -3.26
C ILE A 196 0.12 -10.41 -3.98
N ILE A 197 1.15 -10.80 -3.24
CA ILE A 197 2.46 -11.16 -3.80
C ILE A 197 2.35 -12.35 -4.75
N PHE A 198 1.62 -13.41 -4.37
CA PHE A 198 1.47 -14.58 -5.24
C PHE A 198 0.54 -14.37 -6.44
N ALA A 199 -0.32 -13.36 -6.40
CA ALA A 199 -1.31 -13.12 -7.45
C ALA A 199 -0.89 -12.04 -8.46
N THR A 200 0.22 -11.35 -8.24
CA THR A 200 0.55 -10.15 -8.99
C THR A 200 2.02 -10.13 -9.38
N ASP A 201 2.30 -9.98 -10.66
CA ASP A 201 3.66 -9.74 -11.18
C ASP A 201 3.96 -8.23 -11.21
N TYR A 202 5.20 -7.83 -10.88
CA TYR A 202 5.61 -6.42 -11.00
C TYR A 202 5.92 -6.07 -12.46
N ASP A 203 5.06 -5.26 -13.09
CA ASP A 203 5.21 -4.82 -14.49
C ASP A 203 4.86 -3.34 -14.67
N LEU A 204 5.86 -2.55 -15.10
CA LEU A 204 5.70 -1.12 -15.41
C LEU A 204 4.76 -0.86 -16.59
N ASN A 205 4.53 -1.85 -17.45
CA ASN A 205 3.71 -1.72 -18.66
C ASN A 205 2.31 -2.35 -18.48
N ALA A 206 1.97 -2.83 -17.30
CA ALA A 206 0.66 -3.41 -17.04
C ALA A 206 -0.44 -2.36 -17.29
N PRO A 207 -1.57 -2.75 -17.91
CA PRO A 207 -2.72 -1.86 -18.00
C PRO A 207 -3.22 -1.48 -16.60
N ASP A 208 -3.74 -0.24 -16.47
CA ASP A 208 -4.33 0.23 -15.21
C ASP A 208 -3.40 0.11 -13.98
N ASN A 209 -2.07 0.09 -14.17
CA ASN A 209 -1.08 -0.26 -13.17
C ASN A 209 -1.05 0.65 -11.91
N GLN A 210 -1.76 1.79 -11.92
CA GLN A 210 -1.87 2.71 -10.78
C GLN A 210 -3.11 2.46 -9.91
N ASN A 211 -3.94 1.47 -10.25
CA ASN A 211 -5.18 1.20 -9.54
C ASN A 211 -5.44 -0.30 -9.32
N ILE A 212 -6.51 -0.64 -8.62
CA ILE A 212 -6.81 -2.02 -8.22
C ILE A 212 -7.18 -2.96 -9.37
N CYS A 213 -7.57 -2.43 -10.55
CA CYS A 213 -7.88 -3.26 -11.71
C CYS A 213 -6.68 -4.09 -12.15
N SER A 214 -5.49 -3.50 -12.14
CA SER A 214 -4.26 -4.18 -12.55
C SER A 214 -3.96 -5.42 -11.71
N VAL A 215 -4.19 -5.36 -10.40
CA VAL A 215 -3.99 -6.50 -9.49
C VAL A 215 -5.10 -7.53 -9.67
N PHE A 216 -6.37 -7.11 -9.57
CA PHE A 216 -7.47 -8.06 -9.53
C PHE A 216 -7.90 -8.61 -10.89
N LEU A 217 -7.74 -7.84 -11.98
CA LEU A 217 -8.18 -8.25 -13.30
C LEU A 217 -7.05 -8.73 -14.21
N GLU A 218 -5.85 -8.12 -14.07
CA GLU A 218 -4.71 -8.39 -14.96
C GLU A 218 -3.63 -9.24 -14.31
N GLY A 219 -3.52 -9.26 -12.96
CA GLY A 219 -2.48 -9.98 -12.23
C GLY A 219 -1.08 -9.39 -12.42
N ALA A 220 -0.97 -8.12 -12.83
CA ALA A 220 0.30 -7.42 -13.00
C ALA A 220 0.14 -5.94 -12.69
N SER A 221 1.05 -5.35 -11.91
CA SER A 221 0.90 -3.99 -11.40
C SER A 221 2.23 -3.32 -11.05
N VAL A 222 2.15 -2.09 -10.56
CA VAL A 222 3.26 -1.39 -9.88
C VAL A 222 2.88 -1.08 -8.43
N CYS A 223 3.78 -0.44 -7.67
CA CYS A 223 3.61 -0.19 -6.24
C CYS A 223 2.26 0.43 -5.84
N GLN A 224 1.74 1.38 -6.63
CA GLN A 224 0.46 2.03 -6.38
C GLN A 224 -0.71 1.03 -6.42
N GLY A 225 -0.75 0.14 -7.41
CA GLY A 225 -1.79 -0.88 -7.51
C GLY A 225 -1.66 -1.95 -6.42
N TYR A 226 -0.44 -2.42 -6.12
CA TYR A 226 -0.17 -3.31 -4.98
C TYR A 226 -0.71 -2.73 -3.67
N ALA A 227 -0.34 -1.49 -3.35
CA ALA A 227 -0.75 -0.83 -2.10
C ALA A 227 -2.26 -0.59 -2.03
N LYS A 228 -2.89 -0.15 -3.12
CA LYS A 228 -4.35 0.06 -3.18
C LYS A 228 -5.13 -1.26 -3.07
N ALA A 229 -4.65 -2.34 -3.70
CA ALA A 229 -5.28 -3.65 -3.61
C ALA A 229 -5.13 -4.25 -2.19
N THR A 230 -3.98 -4.05 -1.56
CA THR A 230 -3.76 -4.42 -0.15
C THR A 230 -4.73 -3.67 0.76
N GLN A 231 -4.87 -2.35 0.59
CA GLN A 231 -5.81 -1.52 1.33
C GLN A 231 -7.26 -2.01 1.13
N TYR A 232 -7.67 -2.23 -0.11
CA TYR A 232 -9.01 -2.70 -0.45
C TYR A 232 -9.35 -4.00 0.28
N LEU A 233 -8.51 -5.02 0.19
CA LEU A 233 -8.74 -6.31 0.85
C LEU A 233 -8.76 -6.21 2.38
N LEU A 234 -7.81 -5.48 2.96
CA LEU A 234 -7.73 -5.36 4.42
C LEU A 234 -8.94 -4.63 5.00
N ASN A 235 -9.37 -3.55 4.37
CA ASN A 235 -10.56 -2.82 4.79
C ASN A 235 -11.82 -3.70 4.72
N HIS A 236 -11.98 -4.52 3.68
CA HIS A 236 -13.09 -5.48 3.58
C HIS A 236 -13.01 -6.62 4.61
N LEU A 237 -11.82 -6.95 5.10
CA LEU A 237 -11.60 -7.89 6.20
C LEU A 237 -11.76 -7.24 7.59
N GLY A 238 -12.11 -5.95 7.65
CA GLY A 238 -12.27 -5.19 8.88
C GLY A 238 -10.96 -4.79 9.56
N VAL A 239 -9.84 -4.80 8.84
CA VAL A 239 -8.54 -4.32 9.31
C VAL A 239 -8.30 -2.94 8.72
N MET A 240 -8.12 -1.93 9.58
CA MET A 240 -7.81 -0.57 9.14
C MET A 240 -6.52 -0.57 8.33
N CYS A 241 -6.62 -0.08 7.09
CA CYS A 241 -5.49 0.09 6.19
C CYS A 241 -5.65 1.39 5.40
N THR A 242 -4.58 2.15 5.24
CA THR A 242 -4.54 3.35 4.41
C THR A 242 -3.30 3.36 3.53
N LEU A 243 -3.37 4.12 2.43
CA LEU A 243 -2.27 4.31 1.51
C LEU A 243 -1.25 5.28 2.09
N VAL A 244 0.03 4.93 1.98
CA VAL A 244 1.17 5.80 2.27
C VAL A 244 1.89 6.10 0.98
N GLN A 245 2.26 7.34 0.76
CA GLN A 245 3.00 7.80 -0.40
C GLN A 245 4.34 8.40 0.01
N GLY A 246 5.33 8.27 -0.85
CA GLY A 246 6.65 8.84 -0.60
C GLY A 246 7.66 8.44 -1.66
N THR A 247 8.92 8.34 -1.24
CA THR A 247 10.02 7.94 -2.10
C THR A 247 10.84 6.83 -1.45
N VAL A 248 11.55 6.06 -2.26
CA VAL A 248 12.59 5.15 -1.78
C VAL A 248 13.97 5.81 -1.84
N ASP A 249 15.00 5.19 -1.30
CA ASP A 249 16.35 5.76 -1.18
C ASP A 249 17.04 6.05 -2.53
N THR A 250 16.53 5.50 -3.63
CA THR A 250 16.92 5.87 -5.00
C THR A 250 16.33 7.21 -5.45
N GLY A 251 15.35 7.75 -4.72
CA GLY A 251 14.61 8.96 -5.05
C GLY A 251 13.37 8.71 -5.94
N GLU A 252 13.06 7.45 -6.22
CA GLU A 252 11.87 7.07 -7.00
C GLU A 252 10.62 7.13 -6.15
N ALA A 253 9.52 7.61 -6.75
CA ALA A 253 8.22 7.63 -6.08
C ALA A 253 7.75 6.22 -5.75
N HIS A 254 7.14 6.05 -4.57
CA HIS A 254 6.71 4.75 -4.09
C HIS A 254 5.45 4.85 -3.24
N ALA A 255 4.68 3.77 -3.20
CA ALA A 255 3.46 3.66 -2.40
C ALA A 255 3.44 2.33 -1.64
N TRP A 256 3.02 2.39 -0.38
CA TRP A 256 2.86 1.25 0.54
C TRP A 256 1.68 1.51 1.49
N ASN A 257 1.60 0.79 2.60
CA ASN A 257 0.45 0.89 3.49
C ASN A 257 0.84 1.15 4.94
N LEU A 258 -0.05 1.83 5.65
CA LEU A 258 -0.15 1.84 7.10
C LEU A 258 -1.35 0.98 7.50
N VAL A 259 -1.14 0.05 8.42
CA VAL A 259 -2.19 -0.82 8.97
C VAL A 259 -2.30 -0.65 10.48
N ARG A 260 -3.48 -0.94 11.03
CA ARG A 260 -3.67 -1.03 12.48
C ARG A 260 -3.97 -2.46 12.87
N VAL A 261 -3.13 -3.03 13.73
CA VAL A 261 -3.23 -4.41 14.21
C VAL A 261 -3.23 -4.43 15.73
N ASP A 262 -4.26 -5.02 16.33
CA ASP A 262 -4.44 -5.13 17.78
C ASP A 262 -4.35 -3.77 18.52
N GLY A 263 -4.68 -2.67 17.82
CA GLY A 263 -4.69 -1.31 18.35
C GLY A 263 -3.45 -0.48 18.04
N ASP A 264 -2.35 -1.08 17.57
CA ASP A 264 -1.10 -0.43 17.21
C ASP A 264 -0.92 -0.29 15.70
N TYR A 265 -0.14 0.72 15.28
CA TYR A 265 0.14 0.98 13.86
C TYR A 265 1.45 0.34 13.41
N TYR A 266 1.45 -0.15 12.16
CA TYR A 266 2.60 -0.77 11.48
C TYR A 266 2.62 -0.38 10.01
N TYR A 267 3.81 -0.39 9.40
CA TYR A 267 3.94 -0.28 7.95
C TYR A 267 3.96 -1.65 7.29
N VAL A 268 3.37 -1.71 6.09
CA VAL A 268 3.34 -2.91 5.24
C VAL A 268 3.63 -2.50 3.82
N ASP A 269 4.59 -3.16 3.15
CA ASP A 269 4.89 -2.94 1.75
C ASP A 269 4.88 -4.25 0.98
N THR A 270 3.77 -4.52 0.30
CA THR A 270 3.58 -5.72 -0.51
C THR A 270 4.43 -5.74 -1.78
N THR A 271 4.82 -4.57 -2.30
CA THR A 271 5.70 -4.49 -3.48
C THR A 271 7.12 -4.93 -3.14
N TRP A 272 7.68 -4.44 -2.03
CA TRP A 272 9.01 -4.85 -1.58
C TRP A 272 8.99 -6.20 -0.87
N GLY A 273 7.80 -6.70 -0.55
CA GLY A 273 7.55 -8.07 -0.15
C GLY A 273 7.63 -9.07 -1.29
N ASP A 274 7.36 -8.64 -2.51
CA ASP A 274 7.49 -9.41 -3.74
C ASP A 274 8.96 -9.44 -4.19
N ALA A 275 9.68 -10.43 -3.71
CA ALA A 275 11.12 -10.53 -3.90
C ALA A 275 11.47 -11.46 -5.06
N SER A 276 11.77 -10.90 -6.22
CA SER A 276 12.48 -11.64 -7.24
C SER A 276 13.99 -11.58 -6.97
N TYR A 277 14.55 -12.69 -6.54
CA TYR A 277 15.99 -12.81 -6.31
C TYR A 277 16.73 -13.05 -7.62
N ARG A 278 17.47 -12.04 -8.13
CA ARG A 278 18.35 -12.15 -9.29
C ARG A 278 19.79 -12.32 -8.87
N MET A 279 20.45 -13.28 -9.50
CA MET A 279 21.89 -13.48 -9.36
C MET A 279 22.66 -12.36 -10.09
N GLU A 280 23.91 -12.06 -9.69
CA GLU A 280 24.77 -11.07 -10.36
C GLU A 280 24.94 -11.33 -11.88
N ASP A 281 24.82 -12.58 -12.32
CA ASP A 281 24.87 -12.97 -13.73
C ASP A 281 23.53 -12.82 -14.48
N GLY A 282 22.48 -12.34 -13.80
CA GLY A 282 21.13 -12.14 -14.34
C GLY A 282 20.29 -13.42 -14.40
N SER A 283 20.77 -14.54 -13.85
CA SER A 283 19.98 -15.76 -13.72
C SER A 283 19.03 -15.68 -12.52
N GLU A 284 17.85 -16.27 -12.63
CA GLU A 284 16.94 -16.52 -11.51
C GLU A 284 17.33 -17.82 -10.82
N GLN A 285 17.37 -17.80 -9.48
CA GLN A 285 17.65 -19.01 -8.73
C GLN A 285 16.32 -19.69 -8.39
N GLU A 286 16.03 -20.79 -9.03
CA GLU A 286 14.87 -21.60 -8.70
C GLU A 286 14.89 -22.05 -7.21
N GLY A 287 13.75 -21.95 -6.54
CA GLY A 287 13.56 -22.44 -5.17
C GLY A 287 13.91 -21.46 -4.06
N LEU A 288 14.17 -20.19 -4.37
CA LEU A 288 14.20 -19.13 -3.35
C LEU A 288 12.78 -18.75 -2.94
N SER A 289 12.62 -18.26 -1.71
CA SER A 289 11.34 -17.72 -1.25
C SER A 289 10.95 -16.50 -2.10
N GLU A 290 9.75 -16.51 -2.64
CA GLU A 290 9.19 -15.39 -3.40
C GLU A 290 8.71 -14.26 -2.48
N ILE A 291 8.70 -14.48 -1.16
CA ILE A 291 8.23 -13.53 -0.17
C ILE A 291 9.37 -13.03 0.70
N ASN A 292 9.52 -11.71 0.73
CA ASN A 292 10.37 -10.99 1.66
C ASN A 292 9.55 -10.40 2.79
N TYR A 293 9.64 -10.96 3.99
CA TYR A 293 8.90 -10.48 5.16
C TYR A 293 9.57 -9.29 5.89
N ASP A 294 10.66 -8.73 5.37
CA ASP A 294 11.30 -7.54 5.93
C ASP A 294 10.40 -6.30 5.95
N TYR A 295 9.27 -6.37 5.22
CA TYR A 295 8.31 -5.27 5.06
C TYR A 295 6.90 -5.63 5.55
N LEU A 296 6.75 -6.67 6.37
CA LEU A 296 5.46 -7.05 6.96
C LEU A 296 5.36 -6.62 8.43
N CYS A 297 4.46 -5.69 8.71
CA CYS A 297 4.21 -5.12 10.04
C CYS A 297 5.47 -4.57 10.71
N VAL A 298 6.10 -3.61 10.05
CA VAL A 298 7.36 -3.01 10.51
C VAL A 298 7.16 -1.66 11.18
N THR A 299 8.17 -1.24 11.96
CA THR A 299 8.19 0.05 12.65
C THR A 299 8.52 1.22 11.70
N THR A 300 8.33 2.46 12.20
CA THR A 300 8.83 3.66 11.52
C THR A 300 10.34 3.60 11.32
N GLU A 301 11.08 3.12 12.33
CA GLU A 301 12.55 2.99 12.21
C GLU A 301 12.95 2.03 11.10
N ASP A 302 12.30 0.87 10.99
CA ASP A 302 12.61 -0.14 9.98
C ASP A 302 12.24 0.34 8.56
N ILE A 303 11.05 0.90 8.36
CA ILE A 303 10.63 1.37 7.04
C ILE A 303 11.52 2.53 6.54
N LEU A 304 11.90 3.45 7.42
CA LEU A 304 12.73 4.60 7.08
C LEU A 304 14.20 4.24 6.74
N ARG A 305 14.62 2.99 6.91
CA ARG A 305 15.93 2.52 6.42
C ARG A 305 16.03 2.58 4.90
N THR A 306 14.90 2.48 4.21
CA THR A 306 14.83 2.42 2.75
C THR A 306 13.79 3.36 2.13
N HIS A 307 12.85 3.88 2.92
CA HIS A 307 11.75 4.72 2.46
C HIS A 307 11.81 6.12 3.07
N ARG A 308 11.10 7.06 2.45
CA ARG A 308 10.82 8.41 2.96
C ARG A 308 9.34 8.66 2.83
N ILE A 309 8.68 8.95 3.95
CA ILE A 309 7.25 9.24 3.99
C ILE A 309 7.07 10.67 3.51
N GLU A 310 6.31 10.84 2.45
CA GLU A 310 5.95 12.11 1.84
C GLU A 310 4.47 12.01 1.46
N GLY A 311 3.76 13.11 1.42
CA GLY A 311 2.35 13.07 1.07
C GLY A 311 1.52 14.07 1.87
N VAL A 312 0.23 14.15 1.54
CA VAL A 312 -0.68 15.14 2.12
C VAL A 312 -1.20 14.75 3.50
N VAL A 313 -1.09 13.46 3.86
CA VAL A 313 -1.58 12.91 5.14
C VAL A 313 -0.39 12.60 6.05
N ALA A 314 -0.39 13.15 7.26
CA ALA A 314 0.63 12.87 8.25
C ALA A 314 0.45 11.44 8.82
N MET A 315 1.53 10.66 8.81
CA MET A 315 1.51 9.30 9.34
C MET A 315 1.96 9.27 10.81
N PRO A 316 1.36 8.40 11.66
CA PRO A 316 1.79 8.21 13.03
C PRO A 316 3.15 7.53 13.11
N GLU A 317 3.86 7.73 14.22
CA GLU A 317 5.04 6.96 14.54
C GLU A 317 4.65 5.53 14.97
N CYS A 318 5.18 4.52 14.30
CA CYS A 318 4.96 3.11 14.58
C CYS A 318 6.14 2.56 15.37
N THR A 319 5.92 2.17 16.63
CA THR A 319 6.98 1.69 17.54
C THR A 319 6.73 0.29 18.08
N ALA A 320 5.52 -0.22 17.90
CA ALA A 320 5.13 -1.54 18.37
C ALA A 320 5.81 -2.65 17.54
N MET A 321 6.14 -3.78 18.20
CA MET A 321 6.83 -4.92 17.60
C MET A 321 6.00 -6.22 17.68
N GLU A 322 4.87 -6.21 18.37
CA GLU A 322 4.09 -7.42 18.68
C GLU A 322 3.51 -8.08 17.42
N ALA A 323 3.23 -7.31 16.35
CA ALA A 323 2.79 -7.83 15.07
C ALA A 323 3.93 -7.95 14.03
N ASN A 324 5.17 -7.60 14.36
CA ASN A 324 6.28 -7.81 13.45
C ASN A 324 6.43 -9.30 13.11
N TYR A 325 6.60 -9.63 11.82
CA TYR A 325 6.68 -11.01 11.35
C TYR A 325 7.74 -11.83 12.10
N TYR A 326 8.96 -11.32 12.19
CA TYR A 326 10.07 -12.07 12.80
C TYR A 326 9.92 -12.23 14.32
N VAL A 327 9.25 -11.28 14.98
CA VAL A 327 8.90 -11.42 16.40
C VAL A 327 7.86 -12.53 16.59
N ARG A 328 6.83 -12.56 15.76
CA ARG A 328 5.77 -13.60 15.76
C ARG A 328 6.31 -14.99 15.48
N GLU A 329 7.21 -15.12 14.51
CA GLU A 329 7.81 -16.40 14.12
C GLU A 329 8.98 -16.81 15.04
N GLY A 330 9.42 -15.94 15.95
CA GLY A 330 10.52 -16.22 16.86
C GLY A 330 11.92 -16.10 16.25
N ASN A 331 12.03 -15.45 15.08
CA ASN A 331 13.27 -15.28 14.30
C ASN A 331 13.92 -13.91 14.51
N TYR A 332 13.43 -13.12 15.49
CA TYR A 332 13.96 -11.80 15.83
C TYR A 332 15.02 -11.91 16.94
N PHE A 333 16.18 -11.29 16.74
CA PHE A 333 17.34 -11.34 17.63
C PHE A 333 17.69 -9.96 18.17
N THR A 334 17.80 -9.83 19.47
CA THR A 334 18.36 -8.65 20.14
C THR A 334 19.83 -8.85 20.52
N GLU A 335 20.28 -10.11 20.57
CA GLU A 335 21.66 -10.54 20.82
C GLU A 335 21.87 -11.94 20.21
N TYR A 336 23.12 -12.35 20.02
CA TYR A 336 23.42 -13.72 19.61
C TYR A 336 22.91 -14.72 20.64
N ASN A 337 22.08 -15.67 20.22
CA ASN A 337 21.52 -16.71 21.07
C ASN A 337 21.55 -18.07 20.38
N ARG A 338 22.46 -18.94 20.83
CA ARG A 338 22.66 -20.26 20.25
C ARG A 338 21.45 -21.18 20.39
N GLU A 339 20.75 -21.12 21.53
CA GLU A 339 19.58 -21.97 21.76
C GLU A 339 18.40 -21.55 20.89
N GLN A 340 18.22 -20.24 20.65
CA GLN A 340 17.21 -19.71 19.73
C GLN A 340 17.52 -20.15 18.30
N LEU A 341 18.75 -20.02 17.84
CA LEU A 341 19.18 -20.50 16.51
C LEU A 341 18.90 -21.99 16.36
N GLN A 342 19.27 -22.82 17.35
CA GLN A 342 19.02 -24.25 17.27
C GLN A 342 17.53 -24.56 17.10
N ARG A 343 16.66 -23.90 17.89
CA ARG A 343 15.20 -24.09 17.75
C ARG A 343 14.68 -23.71 16.37
N ILE A 344 15.16 -22.59 15.79
CA ILE A 344 14.74 -22.12 14.47
C ILE A 344 15.12 -23.13 13.39
N PHE A 345 16.38 -23.57 13.37
CA PHE A 345 16.86 -24.55 12.39
C PHE A 345 16.20 -25.93 12.55
N ASP A 346 15.97 -26.36 13.79
CA ASP A 346 15.25 -27.62 14.06
C ASP A 346 13.79 -27.54 13.59
N ALA A 347 13.09 -26.43 13.88
CA ALA A 347 11.71 -26.22 13.44
C ALA A 347 11.61 -26.13 11.90
N ALA A 348 12.52 -25.44 11.24
CA ALA A 348 12.55 -25.38 9.79
C ALA A 348 12.73 -26.77 9.17
N ARG A 349 13.64 -27.58 9.71
CA ARG A 349 13.87 -28.96 9.27
C ARG A 349 12.62 -29.84 9.49
N GLU A 350 11.98 -29.75 10.66
CA GLU A 350 10.77 -30.51 10.96
C GLU A 350 9.60 -30.17 10.03
N MET A 351 9.49 -28.89 9.63
CA MET A 351 8.48 -28.42 8.69
C MET A 351 8.87 -28.62 7.22
N GLY A 352 10.07 -29.13 6.94
CA GLY A 352 10.58 -29.29 5.56
C GLY A 352 10.86 -27.96 4.85
N ARG A 353 11.03 -26.86 5.59
CA ARG A 353 11.40 -25.56 5.01
C ARG A 353 12.86 -25.55 4.63
N THR A 354 13.14 -25.00 3.47
CA THR A 354 14.50 -24.85 2.92
C THR A 354 15.06 -23.46 3.11
N ASP A 355 14.22 -22.46 3.39
CA ASP A 355 14.58 -21.07 3.62
C ASP A 355 14.41 -20.68 5.09
N ILE A 356 15.37 -19.94 5.62
CA ILE A 356 15.40 -19.48 7.02
C ILE A 356 15.93 -18.05 7.02
N THR A 357 15.08 -17.09 7.42
CA THR A 357 15.51 -15.70 7.58
C THR A 357 15.56 -15.32 9.06
N LEU A 358 16.66 -14.70 9.45
CA LEU A 358 16.92 -14.15 10.78
C LEU A 358 16.90 -12.63 10.69
N LYS A 359 16.19 -11.95 11.59
CA LYS A 359 16.14 -10.49 11.71
C LYS A 359 16.85 -10.04 12.99
N CYS A 360 17.65 -9.01 12.91
CA CYS A 360 18.37 -8.44 14.05
C CYS A 360 17.84 -7.06 14.42
N ALA A 361 17.83 -6.76 15.72
CA ALA A 361 17.35 -5.49 16.25
C ALA A 361 18.24 -4.31 15.83
N ASP A 362 19.55 -4.54 15.82
CA ASP A 362 20.53 -3.50 15.53
C ASP A 362 21.75 -4.04 14.76
N GLU A 363 22.59 -3.14 14.28
CA GLU A 363 23.80 -3.49 13.56
C GLU A 363 24.81 -4.31 14.38
N THR A 364 24.83 -4.16 15.69
CA THR A 364 25.77 -4.89 16.55
C THR A 364 25.38 -6.36 16.60
N CYS A 365 24.10 -6.63 16.83
CA CYS A 365 23.55 -7.98 16.79
C CYS A 365 23.72 -8.60 15.39
N TYR A 366 23.41 -7.85 14.33
CA TYR A 366 23.54 -8.30 12.95
C TYR A 366 24.99 -8.72 12.61
N ARG A 367 25.96 -7.86 12.91
CA ARG A 367 27.40 -8.17 12.66
C ARG A 367 27.87 -9.38 13.47
N GLU A 368 27.41 -9.51 14.71
CA GLU A 368 27.75 -10.66 15.56
C GLU A 368 27.20 -11.96 14.98
N ILE A 369 25.92 -11.99 14.58
CA ILE A 369 25.29 -13.16 13.95
C ILE A 369 25.98 -13.51 12.62
N CYS A 370 26.25 -12.53 11.78
CA CYS A 370 26.99 -12.77 10.52
C CYS A 370 28.38 -13.33 10.79
N ARG A 371 29.13 -12.76 11.75
CA ARG A 371 30.46 -13.25 12.13
C ARG A 371 30.43 -14.71 12.59
N VAL A 372 29.51 -15.04 13.48
CA VAL A 372 29.43 -16.41 14.04
C VAL A 372 28.95 -17.41 12.98
N LEU A 373 27.86 -17.11 12.30
CA LEU A 373 27.28 -18.08 11.36
C LEU A 373 28.04 -18.22 10.06
N ILE A 374 28.61 -17.13 9.53
CA ILE A 374 29.25 -17.10 8.22
C ILE A 374 30.78 -17.20 8.36
N ASP A 375 31.43 -16.22 9.04
CA ASP A 375 32.90 -16.16 9.09
C ASP A 375 33.50 -17.30 9.91
N GLU A 376 32.90 -17.63 11.05
CA GLU A 376 33.32 -18.76 11.89
C GLU A 376 32.69 -20.09 11.44
N GLN A 377 31.78 -20.06 10.48
CA GLN A 377 31.13 -21.23 9.88
C GLN A 377 30.30 -22.07 10.88
N GLU A 378 29.82 -21.46 11.98
CA GLU A 378 29.00 -22.18 12.97
C GLU A 378 27.65 -22.62 12.39
N ILE A 379 27.20 -22.06 11.26
CA ILE A 379 25.99 -22.47 10.54
C ILE A 379 25.94 -24.00 10.35
N PHE A 380 27.06 -24.65 10.06
CA PHE A 380 27.14 -26.09 9.88
C PHE A 380 26.86 -26.91 11.15
N SER A 381 26.87 -26.29 12.33
CA SER A 381 26.49 -26.98 13.58
C SER A 381 24.99 -27.16 13.70
N TYR A 382 24.19 -26.36 12.99
CA TYR A 382 22.73 -26.41 13.00
C TYR A 382 22.16 -27.29 11.90
N ILE A 383 22.98 -27.68 10.91
CA ILE A 383 22.57 -28.47 9.74
C ILE A 383 23.32 -29.81 9.77
N PRO A 384 22.70 -30.87 10.29
CA PRO A 384 23.39 -32.12 10.53
C PRO A 384 23.71 -32.94 9.28
N ASP A 385 23.04 -32.68 8.15
CA ASP A 385 23.30 -33.44 6.91
C ASP A 385 24.61 -32.98 6.27
N SER A 386 25.51 -33.94 6.03
CA SER A 386 26.82 -33.67 5.43
C SER A 386 26.76 -33.38 3.94
N ASN A 387 25.63 -33.65 3.28
CA ASN A 387 25.42 -33.47 1.85
C ASN A 387 24.63 -32.20 1.51
N SER A 388 24.27 -31.37 2.54
CA SER A 388 23.55 -30.14 2.29
C SER A 388 24.45 -29.04 1.73
N THR A 389 23.97 -28.34 0.72
CA THR A 389 24.53 -27.08 0.24
C THR A 389 23.80 -25.92 0.93
N ILE A 390 24.57 -24.91 1.37
CA ILE A 390 24.03 -23.73 2.02
C ILE A 390 24.37 -22.52 1.16
N SER A 391 23.34 -21.80 0.72
CA SER A 391 23.46 -20.46 0.17
C SER A 391 22.94 -19.46 1.19
N TYR A 392 23.40 -18.21 1.13
CA TYR A 392 22.91 -17.15 2.02
C TYR A 392 22.88 -15.81 1.33
N ALA A 393 22.01 -14.92 1.80
CA ALA A 393 21.97 -13.51 1.44
C ALA A 393 21.99 -12.63 2.69
N GLN A 394 22.70 -11.52 2.60
CA GLN A 394 22.82 -10.52 3.64
C GLN A 394 22.08 -9.24 3.22
N ASN A 395 21.10 -8.80 3.99
CA ASN A 395 20.47 -7.50 3.84
C ASN A 395 20.91 -6.57 4.98
N GLY A 396 22.02 -5.90 4.78
CA GLY A 396 22.57 -4.98 5.79
C GLY A 396 21.73 -3.74 6.05
N LYS A 397 20.84 -3.34 5.13
CA LYS A 397 19.90 -2.24 5.33
C LYS A 397 18.78 -2.65 6.28
N GLN A 398 18.20 -3.80 6.05
CA GLN A 398 17.12 -4.34 6.89
C GLN A 398 17.62 -5.20 8.06
N LEU A 399 18.94 -5.40 8.18
CA LEU A 399 19.56 -6.21 9.24
C LEU A 399 19.00 -7.63 9.27
N SER A 400 18.76 -8.21 8.09
CA SER A 400 18.29 -9.58 7.93
C SER A 400 19.31 -10.45 7.20
N LEU A 401 19.30 -11.75 7.54
CA LEU A 401 20.19 -12.77 7.01
C LEU A 401 19.37 -13.99 6.65
N THR A 402 19.34 -14.34 5.38
CA THR A 402 18.57 -15.48 4.86
C THR A 402 19.52 -16.61 4.46
N PHE A 403 19.18 -17.83 4.86
CA PHE A 403 19.86 -19.06 4.46
C PHE A 403 18.92 -19.95 3.66
N TRP A 404 19.46 -20.57 2.61
CA TRP A 404 18.79 -21.62 1.85
C TRP A 404 19.58 -22.92 2.00
N VAL A 405 18.88 -23.96 2.43
CA VAL A 405 19.45 -25.29 2.67
C VAL A 405 18.89 -26.23 1.61
N THR A 406 19.74 -26.67 0.68
CA THR A 406 19.38 -27.65 -0.35
C THR A 406 20.10 -28.97 -0.09
N ASN A 407 19.37 -30.07 -0.18
CA ASN A 407 19.93 -31.41 -0.09
C ASN A 407 20.23 -31.93 -1.50
N GLU A 408 21.46 -32.41 -1.75
CA GLU A 408 21.84 -33.07 -3.00
C GLU A 408 21.21 -34.47 -3.13
#